data_c065a278c6161e021ef8440c7f4834fa
#
_entry.id   c065a278c6161e021ef8440c7f4834fa
#
_cell.length_a   1.000
_cell.length_b   1.000
_cell.length_c   1.000
_cell.angle_alpha   90.00
_cell.angle_beta   90.00
_cell.angle_gamma   90.00
#
_symmetry.space_group_name_H-M   'P 1'
#
loop_
_entity.id
_entity.type
_entity.pdbx_description
1 polymer ?
#
loop_
_entity_poly.entity_id
_entity_poly.type
_entity_poly.pdbx_seq_one_letter_code
_entity_poly.pdbx_strand_id
1 'polypeptide(L)'
;MAFDAFIKIDGIPGESSDDKHKDWIEILNYDHHIEQPASSTASSVGGATAERVNHGTFNFVHQLDKATPKLLEACCTGKHIKEVTIEFCRAGGDKVKYMEIKLEQVLVSSVSENGASSAESGFPSEAVSLSYGKIKWTYTQQKRADGAGGGNVSAGWDLTANKTIA
;
A
#
# COMPACT_ATOMS: atom_id res chain seq x y z
N MET A 1 6.38 -1.58 -18.85
CA MET A 1 7.03 -2.65 -18.09
C MET A 1 6.10 -3.11 -16.98
N ALA A 2 5.91 -4.40 -16.85
CA ALA A 2 5.14 -4.97 -15.76
C ALA A 2 5.94 -4.91 -14.45
N PHE A 3 5.27 -4.75 -13.34
CA PHE A 3 5.83 -4.91 -12.01
C PHE A 3 4.95 -5.91 -11.23
N ASP A 4 5.54 -6.58 -10.29
CA ASP A 4 4.83 -7.44 -9.36
C ASP A 4 4.65 -6.71 -8.03
N ALA A 5 3.45 -6.72 -7.49
CA ALA A 5 3.15 -6.11 -6.21
C ALA A 5 2.49 -7.11 -5.27
N PHE A 6 2.93 -7.09 -4.04
CA PHE A 6 2.45 -8.00 -3.00
C PHE A 6 2.14 -7.22 -1.73
N ILE A 7 1.12 -7.65 -1.01
CA ILE A 7 0.77 -7.09 0.29
C ILE A 7 0.66 -8.18 1.34
N LYS A 8 1.31 -7.96 2.46
CA LYS A 8 1.20 -8.79 3.65
C LYS A 8 0.43 -8.03 4.72
N ILE A 9 -0.70 -8.57 5.11
CA ILE A 9 -1.53 -8.03 6.18
C ILE A 9 -1.40 -8.95 7.38
N ASP A 10 -1.01 -8.41 8.52
CA ASP A 10 -0.82 -9.19 9.74
C ASP A 10 -2.12 -9.91 10.12
N GLY A 11 -2.05 -11.24 10.24
CA GLY A 11 -3.19 -12.11 10.57
C GLY A 11 -4.13 -12.43 9.41
N ILE A 12 -3.89 -11.93 8.20
CA ILE A 12 -4.72 -12.20 7.02
C ILE A 12 -3.84 -12.72 5.87
N PRO A 13 -3.60 -14.03 5.80
CA PRO A 13 -2.78 -14.61 4.73
C PRO A 13 -3.53 -14.64 3.39
N GLY A 14 -2.79 -14.41 2.31
CA GLY A 14 -3.24 -14.60 0.92
C GLY A 14 -2.80 -15.93 0.34
N GLU A 15 -2.79 -16.03 -0.98
CA GLU A 15 -2.51 -17.27 -1.71
C GLU A 15 -1.30 -17.20 -2.63
N SER A 16 -0.44 -16.17 -2.50
CA SER A 16 0.76 -16.09 -3.33
C SER A 16 1.66 -17.32 -3.11
N SER A 17 2.08 -17.92 -4.20
CA SER A 17 3.06 -19.01 -4.21
C SER A 17 4.48 -18.53 -4.53
N ASP A 18 4.66 -17.23 -4.67
CA ASP A 18 5.97 -16.64 -4.92
C ASP A 18 6.96 -17.00 -3.80
N ASP A 19 8.17 -17.36 -4.15
CA ASP A 19 9.19 -17.85 -3.21
C ASP A 19 9.48 -16.85 -2.08
N LYS A 20 9.53 -15.56 -2.41
CA LYS A 20 9.81 -14.47 -1.45
C LYS A 20 8.56 -13.93 -0.76
N HIS A 21 7.38 -14.17 -1.33
CA HIS A 21 6.11 -13.62 -0.89
C HIS A 21 5.06 -14.70 -0.68
N LYS A 22 5.48 -15.84 -0.15
CA LYS A 22 4.57 -16.95 0.13
C LYS A 22 3.48 -16.50 1.11
N ASP A 23 2.23 -16.84 0.75
CA ASP A 23 1.03 -16.49 1.53
C ASP A 23 0.75 -14.97 1.63
N TRP A 24 1.38 -14.16 0.78
CA TRP A 24 1.00 -12.76 0.60
C TRP A 24 -0.18 -12.66 -0.37
N ILE A 25 -0.80 -11.50 -0.44
CA ILE A 25 -1.84 -11.18 -1.41
C ILE A 25 -1.17 -10.54 -2.63
N GLU A 26 -1.42 -11.06 -3.82
CA GLU A 26 -0.96 -10.44 -5.06
C GLU A 26 -1.88 -9.26 -5.42
N ILE A 27 -1.31 -8.13 -5.76
CA ILE A 27 -2.03 -6.90 -6.09
C ILE A 27 -2.07 -6.73 -7.61
N LEU A 28 -3.26 -6.48 -8.14
CA LEU A 28 -3.46 -6.15 -9.56
C LEU A 28 -3.17 -4.67 -9.83
N ASN A 29 -3.66 -3.79 -8.98
CA ASN A 29 -3.38 -2.37 -9.02
C ASN A 29 -3.50 -1.74 -7.63
N TYR A 30 -2.99 -0.54 -7.48
CA TYR A 30 -3.11 0.24 -6.25
C TYR A 30 -3.20 1.72 -6.56
N ASP A 31 -3.71 2.47 -5.61
CA ASP A 31 -3.60 3.92 -5.60
C ASP A 31 -3.39 4.44 -4.17
N HIS A 32 -2.71 5.55 -4.04
CA HIS A 32 -2.45 6.22 -2.77
C HIS A 32 -2.29 7.71 -3.02
N HIS A 33 -2.89 8.54 -2.16
CA HIS A 33 -2.88 9.98 -2.32
C HIS A 33 -2.51 10.66 -1.00
N ILE A 34 -1.61 11.63 -1.08
CA ILE A 34 -1.24 12.51 0.03
C ILE A 34 -1.31 13.94 -0.48
N GLU A 35 -1.95 14.81 0.27
CA GLU A 35 -2.16 16.20 -0.11
C GLU A 35 -1.72 17.13 1.01
N GLN A 36 -0.96 18.16 0.65
CA GLN A 36 -0.65 19.27 1.55
C GLN A 36 -1.49 20.49 1.11
N PRO A 37 -2.53 20.85 1.86
CA PRO A 37 -3.25 22.07 1.56
C PRO A 37 -2.32 23.28 1.69
N ALA A 38 -2.31 24.12 0.68
CA ALA A 38 -1.56 25.38 0.69
C ALA A 38 -2.53 26.56 0.78
N SER A 39 -2.14 27.62 1.46
CA SER A 39 -2.98 28.82 1.51
C SER A 39 -3.15 29.40 0.10
N SER A 40 -4.37 29.66 -0.29
CA SER A 40 -4.77 30.06 -1.65
C SER A 40 -4.37 31.49 -2.03
N THR A 41 -3.83 32.28 -1.09
CA THR A 41 -3.47 33.68 -1.35
C THR A 41 -1.97 33.90 -1.15
N ALA A 42 -1.26 34.04 -2.29
CA ALA A 42 0.16 34.38 -2.31
C ALA A 42 0.46 35.80 -1.78
N SER A 43 -0.56 36.59 -1.47
CA SER A 43 -0.46 38.00 -1.05
C SER A 43 -0.81 38.23 0.42
N SER A 44 -1.10 37.19 1.20
CA SER A 44 -1.37 37.38 2.62
C SER A 44 -0.08 37.68 3.40
N VAL A 45 -0.15 38.69 4.25
CA VAL A 45 0.93 39.07 5.17
C VAL A 45 1.20 37.87 6.10
N GLY A 46 2.32 37.18 5.91
CA GLY A 46 2.66 36.03 6.75
C GLY A 46 3.28 34.81 6.02
N GLY A 47 3.45 34.87 4.70
CA GLY A 47 4.02 33.78 3.92
C GLY A 47 3.07 32.61 3.69
N ALA A 48 3.42 31.70 2.76
CA ALA A 48 2.69 30.48 2.53
C ALA A 48 2.80 29.58 3.76
N THR A 49 1.72 29.42 4.50
CA THR A 49 1.67 28.50 5.65
C THR A 49 1.17 27.13 5.18
N ALA A 50 1.93 26.11 5.48
CA ALA A 50 1.50 24.74 5.31
C ALA A 50 0.42 24.44 6.38
N GLU A 51 -0.69 23.87 5.94
CA GLU A 51 -1.72 23.33 6.83
C GLU A 51 -1.38 21.89 7.23
N ARG A 52 -2.29 21.23 7.93
CA ARG A 52 -2.11 19.82 8.27
C ARG A 52 -2.23 18.96 7.00
N VAL A 53 -1.29 18.06 6.82
CA VAL A 53 -1.31 17.13 5.68
C VAL A 53 -2.51 16.20 5.72
N ASN A 54 -3.13 15.97 4.59
CA ASN A 54 -4.22 15.01 4.41
C ASN A 54 -3.68 13.74 3.78
N HIS A 55 -3.81 12.62 4.46
CA HIS A 55 -3.50 11.30 3.93
C HIS A 55 -4.78 10.62 3.48
N GLY A 56 -4.84 10.23 2.20
CA GLY A 56 -5.85 9.31 1.70
C GLY A 56 -5.60 7.89 2.20
N THR A 57 -6.56 7.01 1.97
CA THR A 57 -6.40 5.59 2.23
C THR A 57 -5.43 4.97 1.23
N PHE A 58 -4.76 3.91 1.63
CA PHE A 58 -4.05 3.06 0.69
C PHE A 58 -5.06 2.07 0.09
N ASN A 59 -5.27 2.13 -1.22
CA ASN A 59 -6.25 1.32 -1.92
C ASN A 59 -5.54 0.31 -2.82
N PHE A 60 -6.03 -0.92 -2.80
CA PHE A 60 -5.52 -1.94 -3.72
C PHE A 60 -6.65 -2.82 -4.24
N VAL A 61 -6.41 -3.43 -5.39
CA VAL A 61 -7.32 -4.38 -6.02
C VAL A 61 -6.61 -5.71 -6.18
N HIS A 62 -7.28 -6.78 -5.80
CA HIS A 62 -6.81 -8.15 -5.99
C HIS A 62 -7.96 -9.05 -6.44
N GLN A 63 -7.64 -10.23 -6.93
CA GLN A 63 -8.65 -11.26 -7.19
C GLN A 63 -9.09 -11.89 -5.88
N LEU A 64 -10.34 -12.37 -5.83
CA LEU A 64 -10.84 -13.08 -4.66
C LEU A 64 -9.92 -14.26 -4.32
N ASP A 65 -9.55 -14.35 -3.07
CA ASP A 65 -8.71 -15.43 -2.53
C ASP A 65 -9.10 -15.78 -1.10
N LYS A 66 -8.32 -16.59 -0.42
CA LYS A 66 -8.63 -16.98 0.97
C LYS A 66 -8.56 -15.82 1.97
N ALA A 67 -7.95 -14.69 1.60
CA ALA A 67 -7.93 -13.48 2.44
C ALA A 67 -9.28 -12.75 2.43
N THR A 68 -10.09 -12.91 1.39
CA THR A 68 -11.36 -12.19 1.19
C THR A 68 -12.30 -12.29 2.40
N PRO A 69 -12.64 -13.47 2.96
CA PRO A 69 -13.52 -13.54 4.12
C PRO A 69 -12.97 -12.79 5.34
N LYS A 70 -11.67 -12.84 5.55
CA LYS A 70 -11.01 -12.18 6.68
C LYS A 70 -10.92 -10.65 6.50
N LEU A 71 -10.77 -10.18 5.28
CA LEU A 71 -10.83 -8.75 4.97
C LEU A 71 -12.24 -8.20 5.20
N LEU A 72 -13.26 -8.92 4.75
CA LEU A 72 -14.66 -8.56 5.00
C LEU A 72 -14.98 -8.53 6.50
N GLU A 73 -14.57 -9.56 7.23
CA GLU A 73 -14.76 -9.64 8.69
C GLU A 73 -14.04 -8.48 9.40
N ALA A 74 -12.79 -8.18 9.02
CA ALA A 74 -12.02 -7.09 9.61
C ALA A 74 -12.68 -5.72 9.36
N CYS A 75 -13.28 -5.53 8.18
CA CYS A 75 -14.06 -4.34 7.86
C CYS A 75 -15.32 -4.24 8.75
N CYS A 76 -16.05 -5.34 8.91
CA CYS A 76 -17.27 -5.37 9.72
C CYS A 76 -17.00 -5.11 11.21
N THR A 77 -15.93 -5.68 11.73
CA THR A 77 -15.60 -5.60 13.17
C THR A 77 -14.81 -4.36 13.56
N GLY A 78 -14.23 -3.65 12.58
CA GLY A 78 -13.28 -2.56 12.86
C GLY A 78 -12.00 -3.05 13.55
N LYS A 79 -11.57 -4.27 13.24
CA LYS A 79 -10.37 -4.85 13.84
C LYS A 79 -9.12 -4.05 13.54
N HIS A 80 -8.37 -3.71 14.58
CA HIS A 80 -7.07 -3.08 14.43
C HIS A 80 -6.02 -4.09 13.96
N ILE A 81 -5.35 -3.74 12.87
CA ILE A 81 -4.25 -4.52 12.30
C ILE A 81 -2.96 -3.80 12.66
N LYS A 82 -2.03 -4.53 13.25
CA LYS A 82 -0.79 -3.94 13.77
C LYS A 82 0.09 -3.40 12.64
N GLU A 83 0.33 -4.20 11.61
CA GLU A 83 1.25 -3.87 10.53
C GLU A 83 0.77 -4.43 9.20
N VAL A 84 1.00 -3.66 8.15
CA VAL A 84 0.82 -4.07 6.75
C VAL A 84 2.09 -3.70 6.00
N THR A 85 2.59 -4.62 5.17
CA THR A 85 3.76 -4.40 4.32
C THR A 85 3.38 -4.57 2.87
N ILE A 86 3.70 -3.59 2.04
CA ILE A 86 3.49 -3.65 0.59
C ILE A 86 4.87 -3.61 -0.07
N GLU A 87 5.10 -4.52 -0.99
CA GLU A 87 6.35 -4.59 -1.75
C GLU A 87 6.11 -4.56 -3.24
N PHE A 88 6.91 -3.75 -3.93
CA PHE A 88 6.93 -3.67 -5.38
C PHE A 88 8.23 -4.24 -5.89
N CYS A 89 8.13 -5.21 -6.80
CA CYS A 89 9.26 -5.93 -7.35
C CYS A 89 9.28 -5.79 -8.87
N ARG A 90 10.47 -5.86 -9.46
CA ARG A 90 10.59 -5.98 -10.91
C ARG A 90 10.03 -7.33 -11.36
N ALA A 91 9.25 -7.32 -12.41
CA ALA A 91 8.86 -8.55 -13.08
C ALA A 91 10.11 -9.16 -13.74
N GLY A 92 10.44 -10.39 -13.39
CA GLY A 92 11.61 -11.08 -13.92
C GLY A 92 12.15 -12.12 -12.94
N GLY A 93 13.17 -12.87 -13.36
CA GLY A 93 13.66 -14.05 -12.64
C GLY A 93 14.07 -13.82 -11.19
N ASP A 94 14.72 -12.71 -10.89
CA ASP A 94 15.23 -12.44 -9.54
C ASP A 94 14.31 -11.60 -8.65
N LYS A 95 13.18 -11.10 -9.16
CA LYS A 95 12.18 -10.30 -8.43
C LYS A 95 12.79 -9.34 -7.41
N VAL A 96 13.62 -8.43 -7.90
CA VAL A 96 14.30 -7.47 -7.03
C VAL A 96 13.30 -6.43 -6.53
N LYS A 97 13.14 -6.35 -5.22
CA LYS A 97 12.31 -5.33 -4.57
C LYS A 97 12.95 -3.95 -4.73
N TYR A 98 12.18 -3.00 -5.18
CA TYR A 98 12.64 -1.60 -5.32
C TYR A 98 11.84 -0.61 -4.47
N MET A 99 10.66 -0.98 -4.00
CA MET A 99 9.85 -0.13 -3.14
C MET A 99 9.17 -0.97 -2.06
N GLU A 100 9.19 -0.46 -0.84
CA GLU A 100 8.47 -1.04 0.29
C GLU A 100 7.68 0.06 0.98
N ILE A 101 6.42 -0.22 1.29
CA ILE A 101 5.57 0.64 2.10
C ILE A 101 5.15 -0.14 3.33
N LYS A 102 5.39 0.41 4.51
CA LYS A 102 4.90 -0.15 5.78
C LYS A 102 3.84 0.76 6.37
N LEU A 103 2.71 0.18 6.72
CA LEU A 103 1.61 0.84 7.41
C LEU A 103 1.48 0.25 8.80
N GLU A 104 1.27 1.10 9.79
CA GLU A 104 0.99 0.68 11.16
C GLU A 104 -0.32 1.29 11.66
N GLN A 105 -0.94 0.65 12.64
CA GLN A 105 -2.23 1.06 13.19
C GLN A 105 -3.30 1.12 12.07
N VAL A 106 -3.51 -0.01 11.43
CA VAL A 106 -4.31 -0.12 10.21
C VAL A 106 -5.73 -0.57 10.51
N LEU A 107 -6.68 0.00 9.77
CA LEU A 107 -8.08 -0.44 9.72
C LEU A 107 -8.47 -0.71 8.27
N VAL A 108 -9.20 -1.78 8.04
CA VAL A 108 -9.87 -2.00 6.76
C VAL A 108 -11.11 -1.09 6.72
N SER A 109 -11.02 0.02 6.00
CA SER A 109 -12.08 1.02 5.97
C SER A 109 -13.16 0.73 4.94
N SER A 110 -12.84 -0.02 3.88
CA SER A 110 -13.77 -0.34 2.80
C SER A 110 -13.33 -1.60 2.09
N VAL A 111 -14.30 -2.43 1.74
CA VAL A 111 -14.13 -3.59 0.87
C VAL A 111 -15.25 -3.57 -0.16
N SER A 112 -14.91 -3.59 -1.44
CA SER A 112 -15.87 -3.56 -2.54
C SER A 112 -15.55 -4.69 -3.51
N GLU A 113 -16.51 -5.57 -3.73
CA GLU A 113 -16.38 -6.69 -4.67
C GLU A 113 -17.01 -6.35 -6.01
N ASN A 114 -16.36 -6.75 -7.08
CA ASN A 114 -16.83 -6.56 -8.44
C ASN A 114 -16.53 -7.78 -9.29
N GLY A 115 -17.52 -8.24 -10.02
CA GLY A 115 -17.37 -9.38 -10.91
C GLY A 115 -18.40 -9.36 -12.01
N ALA A 116 -18.00 -9.89 -13.18
CA ALA A 116 -18.88 -10.14 -14.31
C ALA A 116 -18.59 -11.55 -14.84
N SER A 117 -19.62 -12.33 -15.08
CA SER A 117 -19.46 -13.71 -15.56
C SER A 117 -18.82 -13.81 -16.95
N SER A 118 -18.82 -12.69 -17.70
CA SER A 118 -18.18 -12.57 -19.00
C SER A 118 -16.72 -12.09 -18.94
N ALA A 119 -16.16 -11.86 -17.74
CA ALA A 119 -14.79 -11.40 -17.60
C ALA A 119 -13.78 -12.48 -18.00
N GLU A 120 -12.79 -12.10 -18.79
CA GLU A 120 -11.73 -13.02 -19.24
C GLU A 120 -10.85 -13.56 -18.11
N SER A 121 -10.79 -12.85 -16.99
CA SER A 121 -9.97 -13.24 -15.83
C SER A 121 -10.48 -14.46 -15.06
N GLY A 122 -11.73 -14.86 -15.25
CA GLY A 122 -12.31 -16.03 -14.60
C GLY A 122 -12.61 -15.89 -13.10
N PHE A 123 -12.11 -14.84 -12.43
CA PHE A 123 -12.36 -14.55 -11.02
C PHE A 123 -12.82 -13.11 -10.80
N PRO A 124 -13.79 -12.88 -9.89
CA PRO A 124 -14.12 -11.54 -9.46
C PRO A 124 -12.93 -10.84 -8.81
N SER A 125 -12.95 -9.52 -8.81
CA SER A 125 -11.96 -8.69 -8.12
C SER A 125 -12.55 -8.02 -6.89
N GLU A 126 -11.68 -7.65 -5.97
CA GLU A 126 -12.01 -6.99 -4.73
C GLU A 126 -11.13 -5.75 -4.55
N ALA A 127 -11.75 -4.61 -4.28
CA ALA A 127 -11.06 -3.38 -3.96
C ALA A 127 -11.09 -3.15 -2.44
N VAL A 128 -9.93 -2.99 -1.85
CA VAL A 128 -9.76 -2.82 -0.41
C VAL A 128 -9.11 -1.48 -0.12
N SER A 129 -9.65 -0.75 0.86
CA SER A 129 -9.10 0.52 1.34
C SER A 129 -8.61 0.36 2.77
N LEU A 130 -7.38 0.79 3.02
CA LEU A 130 -6.73 0.73 4.32
C LEU A 130 -6.49 2.14 4.86
N SER A 131 -7.03 2.43 6.05
CA SER A 131 -6.64 3.58 6.84
C SER A 131 -5.45 3.21 7.71
N TYR A 132 -4.58 4.15 7.99
CA TYR A 132 -3.38 3.90 8.79
C TYR A 132 -3.06 5.08 9.70
N GLY A 133 -2.34 4.81 10.79
CA GLY A 133 -1.84 5.83 11.72
C GLY A 133 -0.40 6.22 11.44
N LYS A 134 0.40 5.31 10.86
CA LYS A 134 1.79 5.55 10.49
C LYS A 134 2.08 4.95 9.13
N ILE A 135 2.96 5.61 8.39
CA ILE A 135 3.42 5.13 7.08
C ILE A 135 4.92 5.36 6.94
N LYS A 136 5.60 4.38 6.36
CA LYS A 136 7.02 4.47 6.04
C LYS A 136 7.24 3.99 4.62
N TRP A 137 7.99 4.77 3.84
CA TRP A 137 8.39 4.43 2.48
C TRP A 137 9.88 4.13 2.46
N THR A 138 10.27 3.07 1.78
CA THR A 138 11.66 2.72 1.53
C THR A 138 11.84 2.39 0.06
N TYR A 139 12.64 3.19 -0.62
CA TYR A 139 13.00 2.96 -2.02
C TYR A 139 14.43 2.42 -2.08
N THR A 140 14.62 1.35 -2.84
CA THR A 140 15.94 0.76 -3.07
C THR A 140 16.36 1.04 -4.51
N GLN A 141 17.36 1.90 -4.67
CA GLN A 141 17.91 2.21 -5.97
C GLN A 141 18.53 0.96 -6.59
N GLN A 142 18.26 0.74 -7.86
CA GLN A 142 18.84 -0.37 -8.60
C GLN A 142 19.96 0.11 -9.50
N LYS A 143 21.08 -0.58 -9.47
CA LYS A 143 22.20 -0.29 -10.34
C LYS A 143 21.86 -0.62 -11.78
N ARG A 144 22.17 0.29 -12.69
CA ARG A 144 21.86 0.13 -14.11
C ARG A 144 22.67 -0.99 -14.77
N ALA A 145 23.86 -1.31 -14.22
CA ALA A 145 24.77 -2.28 -14.81
C ALA A 145 24.36 -3.74 -14.58
N ASP A 146 23.80 -4.06 -13.41
CA ASP A 146 23.50 -5.44 -13.00
C ASP A 146 22.12 -5.62 -12.35
N GLY A 147 21.38 -4.52 -12.14
CA GLY A 147 20.09 -4.54 -11.47
C GLY A 147 20.16 -4.80 -9.96
N ALA A 148 21.35 -4.89 -9.38
CA ALA A 148 21.53 -5.09 -7.95
C ALA A 148 21.16 -3.83 -7.15
N GLY A 149 20.81 -3.99 -5.87
CA GLY A 149 20.47 -2.88 -4.99
C GLY A 149 21.63 -1.89 -4.83
N GLY A 150 21.36 -0.60 -5.00
CA GLY A 150 22.35 0.48 -4.99
C GLY A 150 22.29 1.40 -3.77
N GLY A 151 21.46 1.11 -2.80
CA GLY A 151 21.25 1.93 -1.60
C GLY A 151 19.78 2.20 -1.35
N ASN A 152 19.44 2.53 -0.11
CA ASN A 152 18.08 2.77 0.34
C ASN A 152 17.86 4.23 0.68
N VAL A 153 16.68 4.74 0.31
CA VAL A 153 16.17 6.05 0.76
C VAL A 153 14.86 5.79 1.48
N SER A 154 14.77 6.25 2.71
CA SER A 154 13.59 6.04 3.55
C SER A 154 13.04 7.36 4.07
N ALA A 155 11.73 7.42 4.19
CA ALA A 155 11.00 8.51 4.85
C ALA A 155 9.75 7.94 5.50
N GLY A 156 9.22 8.62 6.49
CA GLY A 156 8.00 8.18 7.15
C GLY A 156 7.27 9.32 7.84
N TRP A 157 6.01 9.07 8.16
CA TRP A 157 5.13 10.02 8.83
C TRP A 157 4.24 9.33 9.85
N ASP A 158 4.15 9.91 11.03
CA ASP A 158 3.22 9.53 12.08
C ASP A 158 2.05 10.52 12.07
N LEU A 159 0.87 10.06 11.62
CA LEU A 159 -0.32 10.89 11.54
C LEU A 159 -0.86 11.26 12.92
N THR A 160 -0.70 10.39 13.90
CA THR A 160 -1.19 10.62 15.26
C THR A 160 -0.38 11.69 15.99
N ALA A 161 0.93 11.67 15.81
CA ALA A 161 1.85 12.62 16.41
C ALA A 161 2.15 13.83 15.51
N ASN A 162 1.71 13.79 14.25
CA ASN A 162 1.94 14.83 13.23
C ASN A 162 3.43 15.15 13.09
N LYS A 163 4.26 14.13 12.92
CA LYS A 163 5.71 14.26 12.82
C LYS A 163 6.36 13.21 11.91
N THR A 164 7.57 13.52 11.46
CA THR A 164 8.39 12.56 10.73
C THR A 164 8.80 11.39 11.64
N ILE A 165 8.97 10.21 11.02
CA ILE A 165 9.59 9.04 11.63
C ILE A 165 10.78 8.57 10.80
N ALA A 166 11.78 8.07 11.48
CA ALA A 166 12.99 7.58 10.82
C ALA A 166 12.75 6.24 10.11
#